data_c1fdd09b4adec673ce52668c5456cd71
#
_entry.id   c1fdd09b4adec673ce52668c5456cd71
#
_cell.length_a   1.000
_cell.length_b   1.000
_cell.length_c   1.000
_cell.angle_alpha   90.00
_cell.angle_beta   90.00
_cell.angle_gamma   90.00
#
_symmetry.space_group_name_H-M   'P 1'
#
loop_
_entity.id
_entity.type
_entity.pdbx_description
1 polymer ?
#
loop_
_entity_poly.entity_id
_entity_poly.type
_entity_poly.pdbx_seq_one_letter_code
_entity_poly.pdbx_strand_id
1 'polypeptide(L)'
;MANVITIKKGLDINLKGKASETMLNAGKSASYAIVPDYYTGILPKVLVRPGDKVKAGSALMVDKNRPEIKFVSPVSGEVAAVNRGEKRKVLSIVVTPDAQIEYEDFGKKNVASLKAEEVKETLLNAGMWPFIKQRPYDIVASPADEPRDIFVSAFYSAPLAPNFDFVVKGQEVDFQTGLDALAKLTDGKVYVGIRKGSSVSVKGVETVEVEGPHPAANVGVQINHIKPINKGEVVWTVNPADVIVIGRLFNKGIADFSRLVVITGSETTERGYVKAIAGCTIASLVDGKIMRGNEDIRIISGNVLTGTKVEKNDYLGAYDNQITVCLLYTSDAADDLT
;
A
#
# COMPACT_ATOMS: atom_id res chain seq x y z
N MET A 1 12.22 -20.56 21.26
CA MET A 1 12.78 -20.71 19.90
C MET A 1 11.80 -20.00 18.98
N ALA A 2 12.27 -19.07 18.12
CA ALA A 2 11.41 -18.42 17.15
C ALA A 2 10.82 -19.50 16.21
N ASN A 3 9.50 -19.41 15.97
CA ASN A 3 8.83 -20.29 15.01
C ASN A 3 9.32 -19.91 13.61
N VAL A 4 10.15 -20.74 12.99
CA VAL A 4 10.64 -20.54 11.61
C VAL A 4 9.77 -21.35 10.66
N ILE A 5 9.13 -20.66 9.70
CA ILE A 5 8.38 -21.29 8.61
C ILE A 5 9.25 -21.33 7.37
N THR A 6 9.49 -22.52 6.83
CA THR A 6 10.26 -22.72 5.60
C THR A 6 9.30 -23.03 4.44
N ILE A 7 9.23 -22.12 3.46
CA ILE A 7 8.49 -22.32 2.22
C ILE A 7 9.39 -23.04 1.23
N LYS A 8 9.06 -24.30 0.94
CA LYS A 8 9.85 -25.16 0.03
C LYS A 8 9.41 -25.06 -1.43
N LYS A 9 8.12 -24.76 -1.67
CA LYS A 9 7.55 -24.65 -3.02
C LYS A 9 7.50 -23.18 -3.44
N GLY A 10 8.15 -22.86 -4.54
CA GLY A 10 8.19 -21.50 -5.07
C GLY A 10 9.37 -21.33 -6.01
N LEU A 11 9.51 -20.11 -6.53
CA LEU A 11 10.58 -19.76 -7.45
C LEU A 11 10.95 -18.28 -7.29
N ASP A 12 12.23 -18.00 -7.10
CA ASP A 12 12.73 -16.63 -7.21
C ASP A 12 13.04 -16.31 -8.68
N ILE A 13 12.32 -15.34 -9.21
CA ILE A 13 12.50 -14.90 -10.59
C ILE A 13 13.55 -13.79 -10.60
N ASN A 14 14.73 -14.11 -11.11
CA ASN A 14 15.86 -13.19 -11.16
C ASN A 14 15.75 -12.25 -12.37
N LEU A 15 15.12 -11.09 -12.18
CA LEU A 15 15.05 -10.04 -13.17
C LEU A 15 16.21 -9.05 -13.01
N LYS A 16 16.63 -8.45 -14.15
CA LYS A 16 17.59 -7.34 -14.15
C LYS A 16 16.94 -6.06 -13.60
N GLY A 17 17.74 -5.24 -12.94
CA GLY A 17 17.30 -3.90 -12.54
C GLY A 17 16.83 -3.81 -11.10
N LYS A 18 17.39 -4.62 -10.20
CA LYS A 18 17.18 -4.48 -8.74
C LYS A 18 17.69 -3.11 -8.28
N ALA A 19 16.91 -2.47 -7.41
CA ALA A 19 17.27 -1.19 -6.83
C ALA A 19 18.35 -1.34 -5.76
N SER A 20 19.22 -0.33 -5.66
CA SER A 20 20.10 -0.13 -4.51
C SER A 20 19.31 0.53 -3.35
N GLU A 21 19.82 0.37 -2.13
CA GLU A 21 19.25 1.00 -0.93
C GLU A 21 19.68 2.48 -0.84
N THR A 22 19.35 3.25 -1.87
CA THR A 22 19.67 4.68 -1.97
C THR A 22 18.41 5.48 -2.19
N MET A 23 18.36 6.69 -1.60
CA MET A 23 17.27 7.63 -1.85
C MET A 23 17.50 8.40 -3.14
N LEU A 24 16.48 8.41 -3.98
CA LEU A 24 16.43 9.20 -5.21
C LEU A 24 15.48 10.39 -5.02
N ASN A 25 15.65 11.40 -5.86
CA ASN A 25 14.74 12.53 -5.90
C ASN A 25 13.47 12.16 -6.68
N ALA A 26 12.30 12.39 -6.07
CA ALA A 26 11.02 12.37 -6.77
C ALA A 26 10.77 13.75 -7.39
N GLY A 27 10.16 13.77 -8.58
CA GLY A 27 9.60 14.99 -9.15
C GLY A 27 8.37 15.46 -8.35
N LYS A 28 7.96 16.71 -8.54
CA LYS A 28 6.70 17.19 -8.02
C LYS A 28 5.55 16.58 -8.82
N SER A 29 4.59 15.99 -8.15
CA SER A 29 3.37 15.53 -8.80
C SER A 29 2.48 16.71 -9.14
N ALA A 30 2.04 16.79 -10.39
CA ALA A 30 1.12 17.83 -10.86
C ALA A 30 -0.29 17.64 -10.31
N SER A 31 -0.67 16.41 -9.98
CA SER A 31 -1.97 16.07 -9.42
C SER A 31 -1.88 14.76 -8.63
N TYR A 32 -2.89 14.53 -7.82
CA TYR A 32 -3.06 13.29 -7.05
C TYR A 32 -4.47 12.76 -7.30
N ALA A 33 -4.62 11.45 -7.31
CA ALA A 33 -5.94 10.88 -7.49
C ALA A 33 -6.24 9.73 -6.53
N ILE A 34 -7.53 9.63 -6.19
CA ILE A 34 -8.13 8.41 -5.66
C ILE A 34 -8.81 7.68 -6.82
N VAL A 35 -8.41 6.43 -7.03
CA VAL A 35 -8.96 5.53 -8.05
C VAL A 35 -9.74 4.43 -7.32
N PRO A 36 -11.09 4.44 -7.39
CA PRO A 36 -11.93 3.51 -6.63
C PRO A 36 -11.67 2.04 -6.94
N ASP A 37 -11.25 1.72 -8.17
CA ASP A 37 -10.98 0.36 -8.62
C ASP A 37 -9.81 -0.33 -7.88
N TYR A 38 -8.96 0.43 -7.20
CA TYR A 38 -7.92 -0.14 -6.33
C TYR A 38 -8.48 -0.73 -5.01
N TYR A 39 -9.72 -0.36 -4.64
CA TYR A 39 -10.32 -0.77 -3.37
C TYR A 39 -11.39 -1.82 -3.61
N THR A 40 -11.01 -3.08 -3.51
CA THR A 40 -11.92 -4.21 -3.75
C THR A 40 -13.05 -4.27 -2.72
N GLY A 41 -14.26 -4.53 -3.17
CA GLY A 41 -15.43 -4.76 -2.31
C GLY A 41 -16.12 -3.49 -1.84
N ILE A 42 -15.85 -2.33 -2.46
CA ILE A 42 -16.53 -1.05 -2.16
C ILE A 42 -17.40 -0.61 -3.34
N LEU A 43 -18.42 0.19 -3.03
CA LEU A 43 -19.24 0.91 -4.00
C LEU A 43 -19.06 2.42 -3.79
N PRO A 44 -18.34 3.15 -4.67
CA PRO A 44 -17.98 4.54 -4.39
C PRO A 44 -19.19 5.48 -4.45
N LYS A 45 -19.33 6.31 -3.42
CA LYS A 45 -20.22 7.47 -3.39
C LYS A 45 -19.37 8.72 -3.22
N VAL A 46 -19.29 9.53 -4.27
CA VAL A 46 -18.50 10.77 -4.29
C VAL A 46 -19.19 11.84 -3.43
N LEU A 47 -18.41 12.57 -2.67
CA LEU A 47 -18.86 13.61 -1.75
C LEU A 47 -18.51 15.03 -2.25
N VAL A 48 -17.60 15.15 -3.21
CA VAL A 48 -17.02 16.41 -3.68
C VAL A 48 -17.37 16.69 -5.14
N ARG A 49 -17.15 17.94 -5.56
CA ARG A 49 -17.33 18.42 -6.93
C ARG A 49 -16.05 19.11 -7.42
N PRO A 50 -15.81 19.18 -8.74
CA PRO A 50 -14.75 20.03 -9.28
C PRO A 50 -14.89 21.48 -8.76
N GLY A 51 -13.76 22.06 -8.33
CA GLY A 51 -13.69 23.38 -7.71
C GLY A 51 -13.73 23.37 -6.18
N ASP A 52 -14.11 22.27 -5.53
CA ASP A 52 -14.10 22.19 -4.07
C ASP A 52 -12.66 22.23 -3.53
N LYS A 53 -12.44 23.00 -2.46
CA LYS A 53 -11.17 23.02 -1.71
C LYS A 53 -11.19 21.93 -0.65
N VAL A 54 -10.07 21.22 -0.55
CA VAL A 54 -9.90 20.10 0.38
C VAL A 54 -8.54 20.17 1.08
N LYS A 55 -8.47 19.63 2.28
CA LYS A 55 -7.22 19.39 3.01
C LYS A 55 -6.79 17.93 2.85
N ALA A 56 -5.52 17.64 3.11
CA ALA A 56 -5.08 16.26 3.28
C ALA A 56 -5.83 15.64 4.47
N GLY A 57 -6.62 14.59 4.20
CA GLY A 57 -7.53 14.02 5.20
C GLY A 57 -9.02 14.36 4.98
N SER A 58 -9.37 15.34 4.13
CA SER A 58 -10.77 15.63 3.79
C SER A 58 -11.38 14.49 2.96
N ALA A 59 -12.60 14.06 3.30
CA ALA A 59 -13.26 12.96 2.62
C ALA A 59 -13.66 13.32 1.18
N LEU A 60 -13.18 12.55 0.19
CA LEU A 60 -13.53 12.69 -1.21
C LEU A 60 -14.68 11.78 -1.63
N MET A 61 -14.70 10.58 -1.08
CA MET A 61 -15.75 9.58 -1.29
C MET A 61 -15.91 8.68 -0.08
N VAL A 62 -17.01 7.95 -0.03
CA VAL A 62 -17.28 6.89 0.95
C VAL A 62 -17.73 5.62 0.24
N ASP A 63 -17.68 4.48 0.94
CA ASP A 63 -18.41 3.29 0.48
C ASP A 63 -19.92 3.52 0.66
N LYS A 64 -20.69 3.38 -0.41
CA LYS A 64 -22.14 3.61 -0.38
C LYS A 64 -22.87 2.69 0.59
N ASN A 65 -22.37 1.47 0.77
CA ASN A 65 -22.99 0.45 1.62
C ASN A 65 -22.52 0.56 3.08
N ARG A 66 -21.33 1.17 3.30
CA ARG A 66 -20.71 1.37 4.61
C ARG A 66 -20.14 2.79 4.67
N PRO A 67 -20.99 3.81 4.81
CA PRO A 67 -20.60 5.21 4.64
C PRO A 67 -19.62 5.74 5.69
N GLU A 68 -19.39 4.99 6.76
CA GLU A 68 -18.33 5.23 7.73
C GLU A 68 -16.93 5.01 7.14
N ILE A 69 -16.80 4.18 6.10
CA ILE A 69 -15.52 3.97 5.39
C ILE A 69 -15.29 5.14 4.45
N LYS A 70 -14.39 6.03 4.86
CA LYS A 70 -14.00 7.23 4.10
C LYS A 70 -12.76 6.96 3.27
N PHE A 71 -12.69 7.59 2.11
CA PHE A 71 -11.52 7.70 1.25
C PHE A 71 -11.18 9.18 1.15
N VAL A 72 -10.04 9.56 1.68
CA VAL A 72 -9.71 10.96 1.92
C VAL A 72 -8.65 11.46 0.95
N SER A 73 -8.60 12.77 0.74
CA SER A 73 -7.57 13.39 -0.08
C SER A 73 -6.18 13.15 0.52
N PRO A 74 -5.20 12.72 -0.28
CA PRO A 74 -3.83 12.55 0.19
C PRO A 74 -3.07 13.89 0.32
N VAL A 75 -3.60 14.96 -0.26
CA VAL A 75 -3.01 16.30 -0.28
C VAL A 75 -4.08 17.37 -0.07
N SER A 76 -3.68 18.59 0.34
CA SER A 76 -4.57 19.75 0.24
C SER A 76 -4.53 20.32 -1.17
N GLY A 77 -5.62 20.94 -1.58
CA GLY A 77 -5.71 21.58 -2.88
C GLY A 77 -7.14 21.72 -3.38
N GLU A 78 -7.29 21.74 -4.70
CA GLU A 78 -8.58 21.86 -5.37
C GLU A 78 -8.93 20.57 -6.08
N VAL A 79 -10.15 20.11 -5.95
CA VAL A 79 -10.69 18.99 -6.74
C VAL A 79 -10.76 19.44 -8.21
N ALA A 80 -9.82 18.95 -9.02
CA ALA A 80 -9.74 19.33 -10.43
C ALA A 80 -10.78 18.60 -11.28
N ALA A 81 -11.03 17.32 -10.99
CA ALA A 81 -11.96 16.52 -11.78
C ALA A 81 -12.52 15.33 -10.98
N VAL A 82 -13.74 14.93 -11.36
CA VAL A 82 -14.34 13.64 -11.03
C VAL A 82 -14.57 12.89 -12.33
N ASN A 83 -13.61 12.07 -12.72
CA ASN A 83 -13.65 11.35 -13.98
C ASN A 83 -14.64 10.18 -13.91
N ARG A 84 -15.46 10.06 -14.94
CA ARG A 84 -16.48 9.01 -15.03
C ARG A 84 -16.37 8.29 -16.37
N GLY A 85 -16.50 6.99 -16.32
CA GLY A 85 -16.59 6.14 -17.49
C GLY A 85 -18.03 5.76 -17.84
N GLU A 86 -18.18 4.66 -18.54
CA GLU A 86 -19.45 4.10 -18.89
C GLU A 86 -20.36 3.88 -17.68
N LYS A 87 -21.67 4.01 -17.87
CA LYS A 87 -22.69 3.85 -16.83
C LYS A 87 -22.42 4.71 -15.58
N ARG A 88 -21.74 5.86 -15.77
CA ARG A 88 -21.34 6.80 -14.70
C ARG A 88 -20.40 6.20 -13.64
N LYS A 89 -19.69 5.11 -13.93
CA LYS A 89 -18.66 4.53 -13.05
C LYS A 89 -17.64 5.63 -12.71
N VAL A 90 -17.34 5.79 -11.44
CA VAL A 90 -16.28 6.72 -11.01
C VAL A 90 -14.93 6.08 -11.31
N LEU A 91 -14.13 6.70 -12.17
CA LEU A 91 -12.80 6.24 -12.55
C LEU A 91 -11.72 6.82 -11.65
N SER A 92 -11.80 8.14 -11.37
CA SER A 92 -10.87 8.81 -10.46
C SER A 92 -11.47 10.11 -9.93
N ILE A 93 -10.99 10.53 -8.75
CA ILE A 93 -11.19 11.85 -8.18
C ILE A 93 -9.82 12.50 -8.11
N VAL A 94 -9.62 13.58 -8.86
CA VAL A 94 -8.32 14.21 -9.06
C VAL A 94 -8.24 15.50 -8.26
N VAL A 95 -7.14 15.68 -7.52
CA VAL A 95 -6.86 16.89 -6.74
C VAL A 95 -5.56 17.51 -7.25
N THR A 96 -5.62 18.80 -7.60
CA THR A 96 -4.43 19.62 -7.85
C THR A 96 -3.89 20.12 -6.52
N PRO A 97 -2.64 19.80 -6.15
CA PRO A 97 -2.14 20.12 -4.82
C PRO A 97 -1.83 21.59 -4.63
N ASP A 98 -1.97 22.08 -3.41
CA ASP A 98 -1.44 23.37 -2.99
C ASP A 98 0.10 23.35 -2.95
N ALA A 99 0.71 24.53 -2.95
CA ALA A 99 2.18 24.65 -2.82
C ALA A 99 2.70 24.13 -1.49
N GLN A 100 1.90 24.27 -0.43
CA GLN A 100 2.14 23.70 0.90
C GLN A 100 0.91 22.88 1.30
N ILE A 101 1.17 21.65 1.78
CA ILE A 101 0.09 20.75 2.16
C ILE A 101 -0.46 21.14 3.53
N GLU A 102 -1.74 21.40 3.60
CA GLU A 102 -2.52 21.57 4.82
C GLU A 102 -3.20 20.24 5.18
N TYR A 103 -3.19 19.90 6.46
CA TYR A 103 -3.77 18.65 6.95
C TYR A 103 -5.02 18.92 7.79
N GLU A 104 -5.96 17.98 7.74
CA GLU A 104 -6.98 17.86 8.79
C GLU A 104 -6.29 17.38 10.08
N ASP A 105 -6.68 17.97 11.20
CA ASP A 105 -6.16 17.57 12.52
C ASP A 105 -7.08 16.54 13.15
N PHE A 106 -6.59 15.31 13.27
CA PHE A 106 -7.28 14.19 13.95
C PHE A 106 -6.85 14.05 15.41
N GLY A 107 -5.91 14.89 15.87
CA GLY A 107 -5.32 14.86 17.20
C GLY A 107 -4.31 13.72 17.38
N LYS A 108 -3.19 14.04 18.02
CA LYS A 108 -2.23 13.01 18.46
C LYS A 108 -2.85 12.17 19.56
N LYS A 109 -2.69 10.85 19.49
CA LYS A 109 -3.30 9.92 20.45
C LYS A 109 -2.29 8.86 20.87
N ASN A 110 -2.23 8.61 22.18
CA ASN A 110 -1.45 7.48 22.70
C ASN A 110 -2.29 6.19 22.58
N VAL A 111 -1.93 5.31 21.66
CA VAL A 111 -2.64 4.05 21.41
C VAL A 111 -2.80 3.19 22.66
N ALA A 112 -1.81 3.21 23.58
CA ALA A 112 -1.86 2.40 24.79
C ALA A 112 -3.08 2.74 25.67
N SER A 113 -3.51 4.01 25.69
CA SER A 113 -4.65 4.48 26.49
C SER A 113 -6.01 4.36 25.78
N LEU A 114 -6.03 4.03 24.47
CA LEU A 114 -7.26 3.95 23.70
C LEU A 114 -7.95 2.60 23.83
N LYS A 115 -9.28 2.64 23.75
CA LYS A 115 -10.12 1.45 23.55
C LYS A 115 -10.18 1.09 22.06
N ALA A 116 -10.60 -0.14 21.77
CA ALA A 116 -10.75 -0.64 20.39
C ALA A 116 -11.63 0.28 19.52
N GLU A 117 -12.78 0.72 20.06
CA GLU A 117 -13.70 1.60 19.33
C GLU A 117 -13.08 2.96 19.00
N GLU A 118 -12.27 3.53 19.88
CA GLU A 118 -11.60 4.82 19.64
C GLU A 118 -10.51 4.71 18.55
N VAL A 119 -9.80 3.56 18.51
CA VAL A 119 -8.85 3.25 17.45
C VAL A 119 -9.59 3.10 16.13
N LYS A 120 -10.65 2.32 16.09
CA LYS A 120 -11.52 2.09 14.92
C LYS A 120 -12.08 3.39 14.36
N GLU A 121 -12.68 4.22 15.22
CA GLU A 121 -13.23 5.52 14.85
C GLU A 121 -12.15 6.44 14.28
N THR A 122 -10.97 6.47 14.89
CA THR A 122 -9.84 7.27 14.40
C THR A 122 -9.41 6.85 13.00
N LEU A 123 -9.29 5.55 12.75
CA LEU A 123 -8.92 5.01 11.42
C LEU A 123 -10.00 5.30 10.37
N LEU A 124 -11.27 5.15 10.71
CA LEU A 124 -12.39 5.46 9.82
C LEU A 124 -12.44 6.94 9.47
N ASN A 125 -12.29 7.82 10.45
CA ASN A 125 -12.35 9.28 10.26
C ASN A 125 -11.18 9.80 9.44
N ALA A 126 -9.97 9.26 9.64
CA ALA A 126 -8.76 9.66 8.92
C ALA A 126 -8.60 8.97 7.54
N GLY A 127 -9.57 8.13 7.11
CA GLY A 127 -9.50 7.42 5.83
C GLY A 127 -8.39 6.36 5.75
N MET A 128 -7.98 5.82 6.90
CA MET A 128 -6.95 4.76 6.98
C MET A 128 -7.56 3.35 7.00
N TRP A 129 -8.88 3.25 7.23
CA TRP A 129 -9.58 1.97 7.25
C TRP A 129 -9.42 1.14 5.96
N PRO A 130 -9.42 1.72 4.74
CA PRO A 130 -9.22 0.98 3.50
C PRO A 130 -7.90 0.23 3.40
N PHE A 131 -6.90 0.50 4.25
CA PHE A 131 -5.66 -0.26 4.32
C PHE A 131 -5.82 -1.63 4.99
N ILE A 132 -6.92 -1.84 5.70
CA ILE A 132 -7.26 -3.11 6.33
C ILE A 132 -8.07 -3.94 5.34
N LYS A 133 -7.52 -5.07 4.93
CA LYS A 133 -8.19 -6.02 4.04
C LYS A 133 -8.67 -7.24 4.79
N GLN A 134 -9.81 -7.77 4.37
CA GLN A 134 -10.48 -8.91 4.97
C GLN A 134 -10.33 -10.15 4.09
N ARG A 135 -9.84 -11.23 4.66
CA ARG A 135 -9.76 -12.55 4.04
C ARG A 135 -10.95 -13.41 4.45
N PRO A 136 -11.39 -14.31 3.57
CA PRO A 136 -10.68 -14.87 2.43
C PRO A 136 -10.82 -14.08 1.11
N TYR A 137 -11.68 -13.06 1.01
CA TYR A 137 -12.02 -12.42 -0.26
C TYR A 137 -11.10 -11.26 -0.67
N ASP A 138 -10.16 -10.86 0.17
CA ASP A 138 -9.22 -9.72 -0.04
C ASP A 138 -9.92 -8.39 -0.36
N ILE A 139 -11.03 -8.15 0.30
CA ILE A 139 -11.83 -6.92 0.20
C ILE A 139 -11.46 -5.95 1.32
N VAL A 140 -11.84 -4.68 1.20
CA VAL A 140 -11.78 -3.72 2.31
C VAL A 140 -12.61 -4.26 3.47
N ALA A 141 -11.99 -4.34 4.65
CA ALA A 141 -12.60 -4.94 5.83
C ALA A 141 -13.92 -4.26 6.22
N SER A 142 -14.89 -5.06 6.64
CA SER A 142 -16.13 -4.56 7.21
C SER A 142 -15.86 -4.05 8.62
N PRO A 143 -16.20 -2.79 8.97
CA PRO A 143 -16.07 -2.30 10.34
C PRO A 143 -16.98 -3.00 11.34
N ALA A 144 -18.01 -3.69 10.85
CA ALA A 144 -18.93 -4.48 11.69
C ALA A 144 -18.40 -5.88 12.03
N ASP A 145 -17.37 -6.34 11.29
CA ASP A 145 -16.79 -7.66 11.53
C ASP A 145 -15.66 -7.58 12.57
N GLU A 146 -15.49 -8.65 13.32
CA GLU A 146 -14.36 -8.83 14.24
C GLU A 146 -13.43 -9.90 13.69
N PRO A 147 -12.15 -9.56 13.44
CA PRO A 147 -11.21 -10.55 12.91
C PRO A 147 -10.76 -11.50 14.00
N ARG A 148 -10.68 -12.79 13.66
CA ARG A 148 -10.07 -13.79 14.52
C ARG A 148 -8.63 -13.45 14.87
N ASP A 149 -7.86 -12.98 13.89
CA ASP A 149 -6.46 -12.57 13.98
C ASP A 149 -6.15 -11.53 12.89
N ILE A 150 -5.04 -10.80 13.04
CA ILE A 150 -4.54 -9.85 12.03
C ILE A 150 -3.14 -10.29 11.60
N PHE A 151 -2.86 -10.22 10.30
CA PHE A 151 -1.59 -10.65 9.73
C PHE A 151 -0.91 -9.52 8.96
N VAL A 152 0.39 -9.34 9.20
CA VAL A 152 1.27 -8.40 8.51
C VAL A 152 2.48 -9.16 8.00
N SER A 153 2.73 -9.14 6.69
CA SER A 153 3.97 -9.66 6.13
C SER A 153 4.98 -8.53 6.03
N ALA A 154 5.94 -8.48 6.97
CA ALA A 154 6.92 -7.41 7.05
C ALA A 154 8.18 -7.69 6.17
N PHE A 155 7.98 -8.27 4.99
CA PHE A 155 8.96 -8.39 3.93
C PHE A 155 8.27 -8.63 2.58
N TYR A 156 9.04 -8.59 1.51
CA TYR A 156 8.56 -8.84 0.15
C TYR A 156 9.41 -9.92 -0.51
N SER A 157 8.79 -10.77 -1.34
CA SER A 157 9.48 -11.82 -2.10
C SER A 157 9.20 -11.79 -3.59
N ALA A 158 8.35 -10.87 -4.06
CA ALA A 158 8.12 -10.68 -5.49
C ALA A 158 9.38 -10.18 -6.20
N PRO A 159 9.51 -10.39 -7.52
CA PRO A 159 10.66 -9.92 -8.27
C PRO A 159 10.88 -8.42 -8.12
N LEU A 160 12.12 -8.03 -7.87
CA LEU A 160 12.57 -6.64 -7.73
C LEU A 160 11.87 -5.84 -6.60
N ALA A 161 11.19 -6.53 -5.69
CA ALA A 161 10.46 -5.91 -4.60
C ALA A 161 11.36 -5.10 -3.65
N PRO A 162 10.80 -4.10 -2.93
CA PRO A 162 11.56 -3.31 -1.98
C PRO A 162 12.12 -4.16 -0.83
N ASN A 163 13.23 -3.72 -0.24
CA ASN A 163 13.70 -4.26 1.03
C ASN A 163 12.98 -3.56 2.18
N PHE A 164 12.19 -4.30 2.97
CA PHE A 164 11.42 -3.71 4.06
C PHE A 164 12.30 -3.25 5.23
N ASP A 165 13.43 -3.92 5.49
CA ASP A 165 14.40 -3.46 6.49
C ASP A 165 14.92 -2.05 6.16
N PHE A 166 15.07 -1.72 4.87
CA PHE A 166 15.42 -0.37 4.44
C PHE A 166 14.22 0.59 4.54
N VAL A 167 13.02 0.12 4.17
CA VAL A 167 11.80 0.94 4.21
C VAL A 167 11.44 1.36 5.62
N VAL A 168 11.57 0.48 6.60
CA VAL A 168 11.19 0.77 7.99
C VAL A 168 12.22 1.63 8.71
N LYS A 169 13.45 1.70 8.22
CA LYS A 169 14.55 2.45 8.84
C LYS A 169 14.20 3.92 9.04
N GLY A 170 14.25 4.36 10.30
CA GLY A 170 13.86 5.71 10.72
C GLY A 170 12.34 5.89 10.88
N GLN A 171 11.55 4.82 10.71
CA GLN A 171 10.09 4.79 10.89
C GLN A 171 9.65 3.66 11.84
N GLU A 172 10.58 3.11 12.62
CA GLU A 172 10.33 1.96 13.52
C GLU A 172 9.28 2.29 14.58
N VAL A 173 9.28 3.53 15.08
CA VAL A 173 8.29 4.00 16.05
C VAL A 173 6.89 4.04 15.43
N ASP A 174 6.77 4.55 14.21
CA ASP A 174 5.49 4.58 13.51
C ASP A 174 5.01 3.15 13.20
N PHE A 175 5.92 2.25 12.78
CA PHE A 175 5.59 0.86 12.54
C PHE A 175 5.09 0.15 13.81
N GLN A 176 5.78 0.32 14.95
CA GLN A 176 5.36 -0.23 16.23
C GLN A 176 4.00 0.31 16.67
N THR A 177 3.81 1.65 16.60
CA THR A 177 2.52 2.27 16.97
C THR A 177 1.37 1.76 16.10
N GLY A 178 1.64 1.53 14.80
CA GLY A 178 0.66 0.94 13.88
C GLY A 178 0.28 -0.49 14.28
N LEU A 179 1.25 -1.32 14.66
CA LEU A 179 0.99 -2.67 15.18
C LEU A 179 0.22 -2.65 16.50
N ASP A 180 0.55 -1.73 17.40
CA ASP A 180 -0.16 -1.55 18.67
C ASP A 180 -1.62 -1.15 18.43
N ALA A 181 -1.88 -0.29 17.42
CA ALA A 181 -3.24 0.08 17.02
C ALA A 181 -4.01 -1.12 16.44
N LEU A 182 -3.37 -1.91 15.57
CA LEU A 182 -3.99 -3.13 15.03
C LEU A 182 -4.29 -4.16 16.13
N ALA A 183 -3.42 -4.28 17.13
CA ALA A 183 -3.65 -5.19 18.27
C ALA A 183 -4.88 -4.83 19.09
N LYS A 184 -5.36 -3.58 19.06
CA LYS A 184 -6.62 -3.19 19.71
C LYS A 184 -7.87 -3.64 18.94
N LEU A 185 -7.73 -4.01 17.66
CA LEU A 185 -8.86 -4.33 16.78
C LEU A 185 -9.22 -5.82 16.72
N THR A 186 -8.57 -6.66 17.52
CA THR A 186 -8.83 -8.10 17.59
C THR A 186 -8.64 -8.60 19.01
N ASP A 187 -9.49 -9.52 19.42
CA ASP A 187 -9.29 -10.30 20.66
C ASP A 187 -8.27 -11.44 20.46
N GLY A 188 -7.90 -11.71 19.22
CA GLY A 188 -6.90 -12.69 18.86
C GLY A 188 -5.48 -12.14 18.89
N LYS A 189 -4.68 -12.51 17.89
CA LYS A 189 -3.27 -12.12 17.79
C LYS A 189 -2.99 -11.33 16.54
N VAL A 190 -2.00 -10.43 16.64
CA VAL A 190 -1.36 -9.83 15.46
C VAL A 190 -0.10 -10.65 15.16
N TYR A 191 -0.07 -11.27 13.99
CA TYR A 191 1.09 -12.02 13.49
C TYR A 191 1.89 -11.16 12.54
N VAL A 192 3.20 -11.05 12.79
CA VAL A 192 4.13 -10.32 11.93
C VAL A 192 5.14 -11.30 11.36
N GLY A 193 4.99 -11.62 10.08
CA GLY A 193 5.95 -12.44 9.34
C GLY A 193 7.16 -11.59 8.93
N ILE A 194 8.34 -11.94 9.40
CA ILE A 194 9.61 -11.30 9.03
C ILE A 194 10.48 -12.28 8.24
N ARG A 195 11.32 -11.76 7.35
CA ARG A 195 12.33 -12.61 6.70
C ARG A 195 13.32 -13.09 7.74
N LYS A 196 13.71 -14.36 7.68
CA LYS A 196 14.76 -14.91 8.54
C LYS A 196 16.04 -14.07 8.41
N GLY A 197 16.57 -13.62 9.54
CA GLY A 197 17.71 -12.72 9.60
C GLY A 197 17.41 -11.24 9.34
N SER A 198 16.14 -10.84 9.27
CA SER A 198 15.73 -9.43 9.21
C SER A 198 16.11 -8.69 10.49
N SER A 199 16.41 -7.40 10.36
CA SER A 199 16.68 -6.50 11.48
C SER A 199 15.40 -5.92 12.12
N VAL A 200 14.22 -6.19 11.54
CA VAL A 200 12.94 -5.72 12.06
C VAL A 200 12.66 -6.31 13.44
N SER A 201 12.52 -5.44 14.42
CA SER A 201 12.22 -5.83 15.81
C SER A 201 10.93 -5.14 16.26
N VAL A 202 9.98 -5.93 16.72
CA VAL A 202 8.66 -5.46 17.16
C VAL A 202 8.29 -6.11 18.51
N LYS A 203 7.40 -5.47 19.26
CA LYS A 203 6.97 -5.91 20.58
C LYS A 203 5.45 -6.05 20.63
N GLY A 204 4.94 -6.84 21.56
CA GLY A 204 3.50 -6.96 21.81
C GLY A 204 2.72 -7.72 20.72
N VAL A 205 3.41 -8.35 19.77
CA VAL A 205 2.85 -9.12 18.66
C VAL A 205 3.57 -10.46 18.50
N GLU A 206 2.95 -11.40 17.79
CA GLU A 206 3.56 -12.70 17.49
C GLU A 206 4.45 -12.59 16.24
N THR A 207 5.75 -12.56 16.44
CA THR A 207 6.72 -12.55 15.34
C THR A 207 6.98 -13.96 14.85
N VAL A 208 6.92 -14.17 13.53
CA VAL A 208 7.19 -15.44 12.86
C VAL A 208 8.28 -15.22 11.81
N GLU A 209 9.38 -15.94 11.94
CA GLU A 209 10.42 -15.94 10.90
C GLU A 209 9.98 -16.81 9.72
N VAL A 210 10.15 -16.26 8.51
CA VAL A 210 9.80 -16.96 7.27
C VAL A 210 11.01 -16.97 6.35
N GLU A 211 11.30 -18.15 5.78
CA GLU A 211 12.35 -18.33 4.77
C GLU A 211 11.82 -19.08 3.55
N GLY A 212 12.49 -18.91 2.43
CA GLY A 212 12.17 -19.57 1.18
C GLY A 212 11.96 -18.60 0.02
N PRO A 213 11.79 -19.15 -1.19
CA PRO A 213 11.56 -18.37 -2.41
C PRO A 213 10.16 -17.73 -2.43
N HIS A 214 9.92 -16.87 -3.43
CA HIS A 214 8.56 -16.40 -3.70
C HIS A 214 7.62 -17.63 -3.92
N PRO A 215 6.44 -17.68 -3.25
CA PRO A 215 5.68 -16.60 -2.63
C PRO A 215 5.78 -16.51 -1.09
N ALA A 216 6.94 -16.76 -0.49
CA ALA A 216 7.10 -16.78 0.96
C ALA A 216 6.56 -15.51 1.68
N ALA A 217 6.66 -14.35 1.04
CA ALA A 217 6.13 -13.10 1.59
C ALA A 217 4.64 -12.87 1.33
N ASN A 218 3.97 -13.70 0.56
CA ASN A 218 2.53 -13.54 0.35
C ASN A 218 1.81 -13.87 1.67
N VAL A 219 1.09 -12.88 2.21
CA VAL A 219 0.44 -13.02 3.51
C VAL A 219 -0.51 -14.21 3.56
N GLY A 220 -1.19 -14.56 2.46
CA GLY A 220 -2.04 -15.75 2.37
C GLY A 220 -1.27 -17.06 2.55
N VAL A 221 -0.03 -17.13 2.06
CA VAL A 221 0.88 -18.27 2.29
C VAL A 221 1.25 -18.36 3.76
N GLN A 222 1.58 -17.24 4.38
CA GLN A 222 1.89 -17.18 5.81
C GLN A 222 0.69 -17.57 6.67
N ILE A 223 -0.51 -17.04 6.37
CA ILE A 223 -1.75 -17.42 7.06
C ILE A 223 -1.95 -18.94 7.02
N ASN A 224 -1.77 -19.56 5.84
CA ASN A 224 -1.95 -21.00 5.69
C ASN A 224 -0.98 -21.82 6.55
N HIS A 225 0.22 -21.33 6.81
CA HIS A 225 1.24 -22.03 7.60
C HIS A 225 1.18 -21.70 9.08
N ILE A 226 0.69 -20.51 9.46
CA ILE A 226 0.59 -20.07 10.84
C ILE A 226 -0.72 -20.57 11.46
N LYS A 227 -1.84 -20.19 10.84
CA LYS A 227 -3.19 -20.49 11.33
C LYS A 227 -4.19 -20.37 10.19
N PRO A 228 -4.44 -21.45 9.43
CA PRO A 228 -5.34 -21.45 8.28
C PRO A 228 -6.73 -20.90 8.60
N ILE A 229 -7.39 -20.31 7.63
CA ILE A 229 -8.75 -19.79 7.73
C ILE A 229 -9.73 -20.95 7.50
N ASN A 230 -10.60 -21.19 8.46
CA ASN A 230 -11.67 -22.18 8.34
C ASN A 230 -12.97 -21.53 7.86
N LYS A 231 -13.95 -22.36 7.49
CA LYS A 231 -15.28 -21.89 7.06
C LYS A 231 -15.92 -21.02 8.16
N GLY A 232 -16.33 -19.80 7.77
CA GLY A 232 -16.96 -18.83 8.66
C GLY A 232 -16.01 -17.94 9.44
N GLU A 233 -14.70 -18.20 9.40
CA GLU A 233 -13.71 -17.35 10.03
C GLU A 233 -13.33 -16.16 9.13
N VAL A 234 -13.02 -15.05 9.76
CA VAL A 234 -12.51 -13.82 9.13
C VAL A 234 -11.18 -13.47 9.77
N VAL A 235 -10.19 -13.16 8.94
CA VAL A 235 -8.92 -12.57 9.39
C VAL A 235 -8.64 -11.31 8.59
N TRP A 236 -7.92 -10.38 9.21
CA TRP A 236 -7.52 -9.16 8.52
C TRP A 236 -6.05 -9.19 8.14
N THR A 237 -5.73 -8.46 7.09
CA THR A 237 -4.36 -8.30 6.63
C THR A 237 -4.08 -6.82 6.36
N VAL A 238 -2.86 -6.37 6.68
CA VAL A 238 -2.39 -5.01 6.41
C VAL A 238 -1.00 -5.09 5.80
N ASN A 239 -0.76 -4.28 4.77
CA ASN A 239 0.56 -4.17 4.17
C ASN A 239 1.51 -3.46 5.17
N PRO A 240 2.75 -3.87 5.33
CA PRO A 240 3.66 -3.30 6.33
C PRO A 240 3.95 -1.81 6.11
N ALA A 241 3.96 -1.32 4.85
CA ALA A 241 4.07 0.12 4.57
C ALA A 241 2.83 0.90 5.06
N ASP A 242 1.65 0.30 5.00
CA ASP A 242 0.41 0.91 5.48
C ASP A 242 0.32 0.89 7.01
N VAL A 243 0.92 -0.10 7.68
CA VAL A 243 1.08 -0.10 9.14
C VAL A 243 1.87 1.12 9.62
N ILE A 244 2.95 1.51 8.90
CA ILE A 244 3.72 2.72 9.19
C ILE A 244 2.83 3.97 9.07
N VAL A 245 2.01 4.05 8.02
CA VAL A 245 1.09 5.18 7.79
C VAL A 245 0.04 5.26 8.91
N ILE A 246 -0.52 4.12 9.32
CA ILE A 246 -1.46 4.03 10.45
C ILE A 246 -0.80 4.53 11.74
N GLY A 247 0.41 4.07 12.07
CA GLY A 247 1.10 4.50 13.28
C GLY A 247 1.42 5.99 13.28
N ARG A 248 1.78 6.53 12.11
CA ARG A 248 2.04 7.96 11.93
C ARG A 248 0.80 8.81 12.20
N LEU A 249 -0.40 8.33 11.87
CA LEU A 249 -1.65 9.00 12.22
C LEU A 249 -1.75 9.23 13.74
N PHE A 250 -1.52 8.21 14.54
CA PHE A 250 -1.60 8.34 16.00
C PHE A 250 -0.48 9.20 16.57
N ASN A 251 0.74 9.07 16.04
CA ASN A 251 1.92 9.81 16.52
C ASN A 251 1.89 11.29 16.13
N LYS A 252 1.35 11.63 14.95
CA LYS A 252 1.33 13.00 14.43
C LYS A 252 -0.05 13.67 14.45
N GLY A 253 -1.14 12.91 14.50
CA GLY A 253 -2.51 13.40 14.44
C GLY A 253 -2.97 13.85 13.05
N ILE A 254 -2.26 13.45 12.00
CA ILE A 254 -2.56 13.84 10.61
C ILE A 254 -2.55 12.63 9.66
N ALA A 255 -3.29 12.72 8.58
CA ALA A 255 -3.33 11.72 7.51
C ALA A 255 -2.16 11.93 6.52
N ASP A 256 -0.94 11.52 6.93
CA ASP A 256 0.27 11.60 6.08
C ASP A 256 0.46 10.29 5.31
N PHE A 257 0.02 10.26 4.06
CA PHE A 257 0.09 9.09 3.14
C PHE A 257 1.45 8.93 2.46
N SER A 258 2.49 9.63 2.91
CA SER A 258 3.83 9.46 2.35
C SER A 258 4.39 8.08 2.65
N ARG A 259 5.05 7.48 1.65
CA ARG A 259 5.70 6.16 1.72
C ARG A 259 6.95 6.12 0.87
N LEU A 260 7.80 5.13 1.09
CA LEU A 260 8.89 4.84 0.20
C LEU A 260 8.40 3.93 -0.93
N VAL A 261 8.68 4.34 -2.16
CA VAL A 261 8.38 3.59 -3.39
C VAL A 261 9.70 3.25 -4.06
N VAL A 262 9.93 1.98 -4.37
CA VAL A 262 11.12 1.56 -5.10
C VAL A 262 10.92 1.75 -6.61
N ILE A 263 11.91 2.36 -7.27
CA ILE A 263 12.00 2.46 -8.73
C ILE A 263 12.98 1.41 -9.20
N THR A 264 12.53 0.51 -10.08
CA THR A 264 13.25 -0.70 -10.43
C THR A 264 12.95 -1.15 -11.87
N GLY A 265 13.72 -2.08 -12.38
CA GLY A 265 13.52 -2.67 -13.71
C GLY A 265 14.70 -2.44 -14.65
N SER A 266 14.73 -3.19 -15.76
CA SER A 266 15.84 -3.17 -16.73
C SER A 266 15.97 -1.82 -17.43
N GLU A 267 14.83 -1.13 -17.66
CA GLU A 267 14.76 0.08 -18.49
C GLU A 267 14.81 1.38 -17.67
N THR A 268 15.32 1.32 -16.43
CA THR A 268 15.59 2.52 -15.62
C THR A 268 17.06 2.87 -15.62
N THR A 269 17.38 4.16 -15.73
CA THR A 269 18.74 4.70 -15.60
C THR A 269 19.18 4.80 -14.15
N GLU A 270 18.22 5.09 -13.24
CA GLU A 270 18.43 5.19 -11.80
C GLU A 270 17.48 4.25 -11.09
N ARG A 271 18.01 3.46 -10.14
CA ARG A 271 17.27 2.46 -9.36
C ARG A 271 17.51 2.70 -7.88
N GLY A 272 16.44 2.93 -7.15
CA GLY A 272 16.49 3.26 -5.73
C GLY A 272 15.12 3.58 -5.18
N TYR A 273 15.06 4.28 -4.07
CA TYR A 273 13.82 4.59 -3.38
C TYR A 273 13.49 6.08 -3.49
N VAL A 274 12.25 6.40 -3.73
CA VAL A 274 11.71 7.76 -3.69
C VAL A 274 10.69 7.87 -2.56
N LYS A 275 10.65 9.02 -1.88
CA LYS A 275 9.55 9.35 -1.01
C LYS A 275 8.41 9.93 -1.84
N ALA A 276 7.27 9.27 -1.84
CA ALA A 276 6.08 9.65 -2.61
C ALA A 276 4.84 9.65 -1.72
N ILE A 277 3.83 10.40 -2.12
CA ILE A 277 2.48 10.33 -1.52
C ILE A 277 1.64 9.43 -2.41
N ALA A 278 0.86 8.53 -1.82
CA ALA A 278 -0.03 7.63 -2.56
C ALA A 278 -0.97 8.41 -3.50
N GLY A 279 -1.20 7.87 -4.69
CA GLY A 279 -2.02 8.54 -5.70
C GLY A 279 -1.31 9.65 -6.49
N CYS A 280 0.02 9.86 -6.34
CA CYS A 280 0.79 10.77 -7.19
C CYS A 280 0.85 10.26 -8.64
N THR A 281 1.12 11.14 -9.60
CA THR A 281 1.32 10.75 -10.99
C THR A 281 2.55 9.87 -11.17
N ILE A 282 2.47 8.88 -12.04
CA ILE A 282 3.61 8.01 -12.39
C ILE A 282 4.76 8.85 -12.96
N ALA A 283 4.46 9.87 -13.77
CA ALA A 283 5.48 10.80 -14.31
C ALA A 283 6.38 11.37 -13.20
N SER A 284 5.82 11.78 -12.07
CA SER A 284 6.60 12.35 -10.94
C SER A 284 7.64 11.38 -10.37
N LEU A 285 7.46 10.08 -10.57
CA LEU A 285 8.34 9.02 -10.08
C LEU A 285 9.41 8.62 -11.09
N VAL A 286 9.06 8.60 -12.40
CA VAL A 286 9.89 7.99 -13.44
C VAL A 286 10.48 8.97 -14.45
N ASP A 287 10.02 10.23 -14.51
CA ASP A 287 10.55 11.20 -15.46
C ASP A 287 12.04 11.47 -15.22
N GLY A 288 12.79 11.44 -16.31
CA GLY A 288 14.26 11.54 -16.29
C GLY A 288 14.98 10.25 -15.88
N LYS A 289 14.24 9.19 -15.46
CA LYS A 289 14.81 7.92 -14.99
C LYS A 289 14.59 6.75 -15.95
N ILE A 290 13.89 6.96 -17.07
CA ILE A 290 13.65 5.93 -18.10
C ILE A 290 14.72 6.05 -19.17
N MET A 291 15.25 4.93 -19.64
CA MET A 291 16.22 4.88 -20.74
C MET A 291 15.58 5.44 -22.02
N ARG A 292 16.31 6.32 -22.71
CA ARG A 292 15.86 6.90 -23.98
C ARG A 292 16.03 5.90 -25.14
N GLY A 293 15.14 5.99 -26.13
CA GLY A 293 15.27 5.27 -27.39
C GLY A 293 14.66 3.88 -27.42
N ASN A 294 13.91 3.49 -26.39
CA ASN A 294 13.20 2.22 -26.37
C ASN A 294 11.69 2.50 -26.43
N GLU A 295 11.08 2.23 -27.59
CA GLU A 295 9.64 2.44 -27.80
C GLU A 295 8.77 1.36 -27.11
N ASP A 296 9.38 0.22 -26.78
CA ASP A 296 8.72 -0.95 -26.18
C ASP A 296 8.86 -0.99 -24.67
N ILE A 297 8.69 0.16 -24.00
CA ILE A 297 8.76 0.23 -22.54
C ILE A 297 7.39 0.00 -21.92
N ARG A 298 7.37 -0.84 -20.90
CA ARG A 298 6.22 -1.10 -20.04
C ARG A 298 6.50 -0.55 -18.64
N ILE A 299 5.63 0.34 -18.16
CA ILE A 299 5.63 0.83 -16.78
C ILE A 299 4.55 0.06 -16.02
N ILE A 300 4.90 -0.44 -14.84
CA ILE A 300 4.00 -1.22 -13.98
C ILE A 300 3.96 -0.53 -12.60
N SER A 301 2.78 -0.17 -12.15
CA SER A 301 2.54 0.13 -10.75
C SER A 301 2.45 -1.21 -10.01
N GLY A 302 3.42 -1.47 -9.12
CA GLY A 302 3.65 -2.76 -8.50
C GLY A 302 4.75 -3.60 -9.18
N ASN A 303 4.74 -4.90 -8.89
CA ASN A 303 5.68 -5.89 -9.43
C ASN A 303 5.16 -6.53 -10.72
N VAL A 304 6.03 -7.26 -11.44
CA VAL A 304 5.69 -7.87 -12.73
C VAL A 304 4.65 -9.00 -12.66
N LEU A 305 4.37 -9.56 -11.48
CA LEU A 305 3.45 -10.69 -11.31
C LEU A 305 2.01 -10.24 -11.08
N THR A 306 1.82 -9.17 -10.31
CA THR A 306 0.51 -8.75 -9.83
C THR A 306 0.23 -7.26 -10.03
N GLY A 307 1.21 -6.49 -10.51
CA GLY A 307 1.08 -5.06 -10.74
C GLY A 307 0.23 -4.74 -11.97
N THR A 308 -0.17 -3.50 -12.09
CA THR A 308 -0.99 -2.98 -13.18
C THR A 308 -0.13 -2.18 -14.16
N LYS A 309 -0.26 -2.46 -15.48
CA LYS A 309 0.33 -1.60 -16.51
C LYS A 309 -0.26 -0.20 -16.40
N VAL A 310 0.61 0.80 -16.40
CA VAL A 310 0.22 2.21 -16.27
C VAL A 310 0.99 3.07 -17.29
N GLU A 311 0.41 4.20 -17.62
CA GLU A 311 1.04 5.25 -18.39
C GLU A 311 1.56 6.36 -17.45
N LYS A 312 2.38 7.27 -17.97
CA LYS A 312 2.98 8.37 -17.16
C LYS A 312 1.94 9.28 -16.51
N ASN A 313 0.79 9.47 -17.16
CA ASN A 313 -0.30 10.31 -16.67
C ASN A 313 -1.24 9.58 -15.70
N ASP A 314 -1.06 8.27 -15.52
CA ASP A 314 -1.79 7.50 -14.52
C ASP A 314 -1.22 7.75 -13.12
N TYR A 315 -1.81 7.12 -12.14
CA TYR A 315 -1.52 7.35 -10.72
C TYR A 315 -0.97 6.09 -10.06
N LEU A 316 -0.08 6.30 -9.10
CA LEU A 316 0.44 5.22 -8.26
C LEU A 316 -0.72 4.52 -7.54
N GLY A 317 -0.77 3.20 -7.65
CA GLY A 317 -1.78 2.38 -6.99
C GLY A 317 -1.81 2.58 -5.47
N ALA A 318 -3.00 2.55 -4.89
CA ALA A 318 -3.21 2.88 -3.48
C ALA A 318 -2.37 2.03 -2.51
N TYR A 319 -2.07 0.79 -2.89
CA TYR A 319 -1.29 -0.17 -2.08
C TYR A 319 0.11 -0.41 -2.60
N ASP A 320 0.49 0.23 -3.74
CA ASP A 320 1.75 -0.03 -4.39
C ASP A 320 2.90 0.76 -3.73
N ASN A 321 4.03 0.08 -3.61
CA ASN A 321 5.29 0.61 -3.10
C ASN A 321 6.47 0.30 -4.04
N GLN A 322 6.15 -0.05 -5.28
CA GLN A 322 7.09 -0.39 -6.34
C GLN A 322 6.60 0.13 -7.68
N ILE A 323 7.52 0.69 -8.46
CA ILE A 323 7.34 0.93 -9.89
C ILE A 323 8.39 0.11 -10.62
N THR A 324 7.92 -0.73 -11.56
CA THR A 324 8.78 -1.56 -12.38
C THR A 324 8.73 -1.07 -13.82
N VAL A 325 9.91 -0.77 -14.40
CA VAL A 325 10.04 -0.35 -15.80
C VAL A 325 10.85 -1.42 -16.55
N CYS A 326 10.22 -2.08 -17.49
CA CYS A 326 10.79 -3.18 -18.24
C CYS A 326 10.42 -3.10 -19.73
N LEU A 327 11.05 -3.94 -20.54
CA LEU A 327 10.64 -4.10 -21.93
C LEU A 327 9.25 -4.75 -22.01
N LEU A 328 8.47 -4.28 -22.98
CA LEU A 328 7.25 -4.94 -23.40
C LEU A 328 7.66 -6.04 -24.39
N TYR A 329 7.76 -7.27 -23.93
CA TYR A 329 7.88 -8.40 -24.85
C TYR A 329 6.50 -8.63 -25.49
N THR A 330 6.36 -8.19 -26.74
CA THR A 330 5.24 -8.59 -27.56
C THR A 330 5.51 -10.00 -28.11
N SER A 331 4.59 -10.84 -28.02
CA SER A 331 4.20 -12.14 -28.64
C SER A 331 5.16 -12.94 -29.55
N ASP A 332 6.36 -12.53 -29.85
CA ASP A 332 7.30 -13.33 -30.65
C ASP A 332 7.90 -14.53 -29.90
N ALA A 333 7.65 -14.63 -28.58
CA ALA A 333 8.01 -15.83 -27.82
C ALA A 333 7.22 -17.10 -28.25
N ALA A 334 6.14 -16.95 -29.02
CA ALA A 334 5.42 -18.09 -29.59
C ALA A 334 6.04 -18.59 -30.90
N ASP A 335 6.81 -17.75 -31.62
CA ASP A 335 7.46 -18.12 -32.85
C ASP A 335 8.83 -18.81 -32.63
N ASP A 336 9.46 -18.60 -31.46
CA ASP A 336 10.70 -19.27 -31.08
C ASP A 336 10.51 -20.75 -30.67
N LEU A 337 9.28 -21.23 -30.58
CA LEU A 337 8.94 -22.63 -30.27
C LEU A 337 8.66 -23.49 -31.52
N THR A 338 8.81 -22.93 -32.70
CA THR A 338 8.73 -23.65 -33.98
C THR A 338 10.07 -23.72 -34.65
#